data_d1d306c3f3741aa8bf92dac7fe19a780
#
_entry.id   d1d306c3f3741aa8bf92dac7fe19a780
#
_cell.length_a   1.000
_cell.length_b   1.000
_cell.length_c   1.000
_cell.angle_alpha   90.00
_cell.angle_beta   90.00
_cell.angle_gamma   90.00
#
_symmetry.space_group_name_H-M   'P 1'
#
loop_
_entity.id
_entity.type
_entity.pdbx_description
1 polymer ?
#
loop_
_entity_poly.entity_id
_entity_poly.type
_entity_poly.pdbx_seq_one_letter_code
_entity_poly.pdbx_strand_id
1 'polypeptide(L)'
;MRNASIILGTTMAVALAGVSYAQRPAGITAEMIATALPVEGAPLAVPGPYKVESGPAFDSPGHVVYRPADLAAFPARDTLPLMVWGNGGCAINSTRYGGFLTTIASHGFLVMATAAVPGAAGGRATADNLRKAVDWAEAENKRAGSPLNGKIALDRVAIMGQSCGGFLSLELGADPRVDTIGVFNSGLQGNNTAQLTALHGPVLLINGHERDFLMASSKATFDAIDKLPTFYGARHGAGHTATVDHPGGGEWANVASNWLRWQLKGDKQAAKMFVGKDCSLCTNPNWDTASKRLE
;
A
#
# COMPACT_ATOMS: atom_id res chain seq x y z
N MET A 1 -43.13 49.52 15.70
CA MET A 1 -43.26 48.07 15.46
C MET A 1 -41.95 47.60 14.82
N ARG A 2 -41.10 46.92 15.60
CA ARG A 2 -39.77 46.47 15.18
C ARG A 2 -39.86 44.99 14.81
N ASN A 3 -39.60 44.65 13.57
CA ASN A 3 -39.51 43.24 13.12
C ASN A 3 -38.13 42.72 13.45
N ALA A 4 -38.05 41.68 14.28
CA ALA A 4 -36.86 40.92 14.55
C ALA A 4 -36.81 39.71 13.58
N SER A 5 -35.83 39.69 12.71
CA SER A 5 -35.53 38.53 11.84
C SER A 5 -34.69 37.51 12.62
N ILE A 6 -35.22 36.34 12.80
CA ILE A 6 -34.54 35.17 13.38
C ILE A 6 -33.77 34.49 12.26
N ILE A 7 -32.44 34.50 12.37
CA ILE A 7 -31.55 33.71 11.48
C ILE A 7 -31.45 32.31 12.09
N LEU A 8 -32.06 31.32 11.43
CA LEU A 8 -31.84 29.91 11.73
C LEU A 8 -30.49 29.50 11.16
N GLY A 9 -29.52 29.29 12.02
CA GLY A 9 -28.27 28.64 11.66
C GLY A 9 -28.46 27.13 11.52
N THR A 10 -28.37 26.63 10.31
CA THR A 10 -28.32 25.18 10.03
C THR A 10 -26.92 24.66 10.35
N THR A 11 -26.76 23.99 11.47
CA THR A 11 -25.57 23.18 11.79
C THR A 11 -25.59 21.92 10.93
N MET A 12 -24.69 21.88 9.96
CA MET A 12 -24.44 20.67 9.15
C MET A 12 -23.69 19.64 10.03
N ALA A 13 -24.39 18.64 10.52
CA ALA A 13 -23.79 17.51 11.18
C ALA A 13 -23.10 16.62 10.11
N VAL A 14 -21.78 16.64 10.10
CA VAL A 14 -20.98 15.67 9.32
C VAL A 14 -21.18 14.31 9.98
N ALA A 15 -21.97 13.45 9.36
CA ALA A 15 -22.10 12.07 9.77
C ALA A 15 -20.78 11.34 9.42
N LEU A 16 -19.95 11.13 10.41
CA LEU A 16 -18.85 10.15 10.34
C LEU A 16 -19.48 8.78 10.18
N ALA A 17 -19.39 8.22 8.95
CA ALA A 17 -19.82 6.87 8.66
C ALA A 17 -19.04 5.91 9.56
N GLY A 18 -19.69 5.39 10.59
CA GLY A 18 -19.11 4.46 11.55
C GLY A 18 -18.71 3.16 10.85
N VAL A 19 -17.43 2.84 10.86
CA VAL A 19 -16.94 1.48 10.63
C VAL A 19 -17.57 0.59 11.68
N SER A 20 -18.34 -0.41 11.27
CA SER A 20 -19.10 -1.26 12.20
C SER A 20 -18.16 -1.91 13.22
N TYR A 21 -18.50 -1.81 14.48
CA TYR A 21 -17.72 -2.29 15.63
C TYR A 21 -17.41 -3.80 15.62
N ALA A 22 -18.09 -4.58 14.80
CA ALA A 22 -18.02 -6.04 14.75
C ALA A 22 -16.77 -6.65 14.10
N GLN A 23 -15.86 -5.83 13.55
CA GLN A 23 -14.72 -6.33 12.75
C GLN A 23 -13.34 -5.93 13.30
N ARG A 24 -13.25 -5.46 14.53
CA ARG A 24 -11.96 -5.06 15.12
C ARG A 24 -11.28 -6.25 15.77
N PRO A 25 -9.96 -6.44 15.55
CA PRO A 25 -9.18 -7.34 16.37
C PRO A 25 -9.31 -6.97 17.86
N ALA A 26 -9.37 -7.95 18.75
CA ALA A 26 -9.47 -7.70 20.19
C ALA A 26 -8.28 -6.82 20.65
N GLY A 27 -8.59 -5.74 21.40
CA GLY A 27 -7.59 -4.81 21.93
C GLY A 27 -7.35 -3.54 21.09
N ILE A 28 -7.89 -3.42 19.87
CA ILE A 28 -7.76 -2.21 19.07
C ILE A 28 -8.93 -1.26 19.32
N THR A 29 -8.66 -0.10 19.93
CA THR A 29 -9.67 0.91 20.25
C THR A 29 -9.95 1.81 19.03
N ALA A 30 -11.14 2.46 19.03
CA ALA A 30 -11.47 3.46 18.02
C ALA A 30 -10.45 4.59 18.00
N GLU A 31 -9.91 4.96 19.14
CA GLU A 31 -8.91 6.01 19.32
C GLU A 31 -7.57 5.62 18.69
N MET A 32 -7.14 4.37 18.79
CA MET A 32 -5.94 3.86 18.12
C MET A 32 -6.04 3.91 16.59
N ILE A 33 -7.26 3.79 16.05
CA ILE A 33 -7.52 3.85 14.59
C ILE A 33 -7.79 5.30 14.15
N ALA A 34 -8.45 6.10 15.02
CA ALA A 34 -8.86 7.48 14.71
C ALA A 34 -7.71 8.50 14.75
N THR A 35 -6.52 8.11 15.15
CA THR A 35 -5.34 8.98 15.18
C THR A 35 -4.69 9.13 13.80
N ALA A 36 -5.49 9.33 12.74
CA ALA A 36 -5.02 9.97 11.52
C ALA A 36 -4.71 11.47 11.81
N LEU A 37 -3.86 11.72 12.80
CA LEU A 37 -3.33 13.05 13.01
C LEU A 37 -2.37 13.37 11.89
N PRO A 38 -2.34 14.61 11.39
CA PRO A 38 -1.34 15.02 10.44
C PRO A 38 0.06 14.65 10.95
N VAL A 39 0.85 13.99 10.13
CA VAL A 39 2.25 13.73 10.45
C VAL A 39 3.00 15.01 10.16
N GLU A 40 3.41 15.70 11.20
CA GLU A 40 4.07 17.01 11.09
C GLU A 40 5.37 16.86 10.27
N GLY A 41 5.57 17.81 9.34
CA GLY A 41 6.73 17.84 8.47
C GLY A 41 6.83 16.67 7.47
N ALA A 42 5.79 15.85 7.34
CA ALA A 42 5.76 14.82 6.31
C ALA A 42 5.67 15.46 4.91
N PRO A 43 6.54 15.07 3.97
CA PRO A 43 6.48 15.58 2.61
C PRO A 43 5.20 15.13 1.90
N LEU A 44 4.75 15.97 0.96
CA LEU A 44 3.65 15.61 0.07
C LEU A 44 4.08 14.45 -0.84
N ALA A 45 3.09 13.71 -1.35
CA ALA A 45 3.31 12.71 -2.36
C ALA A 45 3.85 13.36 -3.65
N VAL A 46 4.85 12.71 -4.24
CA VAL A 46 5.44 13.14 -5.51
C VAL A 46 4.85 12.25 -6.62
N PRO A 47 3.99 12.80 -7.49
CA PRO A 47 3.43 12.03 -8.60
C PRO A 47 4.49 11.70 -9.65
N GLY A 48 4.32 10.57 -10.30
CA GLY A 48 5.12 10.17 -11.47
C GLY A 48 4.68 10.89 -12.75
N PRO A 49 5.30 10.56 -13.87
CA PRO A 49 5.08 11.26 -15.15
C PRO A 49 3.77 10.89 -15.85
N TYR A 50 3.07 9.84 -15.41
CA TYR A 50 1.88 9.35 -16.10
C TYR A 50 0.60 9.88 -15.46
N LYS A 51 -0.34 10.34 -16.30
CA LYS A 51 -1.73 10.49 -15.89
C LYS A 51 -2.30 9.11 -15.58
N VAL A 52 -3.14 9.00 -14.56
CA VAL A 52 -3.73 7.73 -14.10
C VAL A 52 -5.22 7.73 -14.36
N GLU A 53 -5.72 6.61 -14.79
CA GLU A 53 -7.12 6.26 -14.76
C GLU A 53 -7.34 5.05 -13.86
N SER A 54 -8.52 4.98 -13.26
CA SER A 54 -8.92 3.87 -12.41
C SER A 54 -10.35 3.44 -12.71
N GLY A 55 -10.61 2.16 -12.52
CA GLY A 55 -11.93 1.58 -12.74
C GLY A 55 -11.99 0.12 -12.32
N PRO A 56 -13.18 -0.51 -12.40
CA PRO A 56 -13.31 -1.92 -12.10
C PRO A 56 -12.45 -2.76 -13.05
N ALA A 57 -11.86 -3.83 -12.51
CA ALA A 57 -11.14 -4.80 -13.32
C ALA A 57 -12.12 -5.55 -14.25
N PHE A 58 -11.74 -5.72 -15.52
CA PHE A 58 -12.57 -6.45 -16.48
C PHE A 58 -12.79 -7.90 -15.99
N ASP A 59 -14.05 -8.32 -15.95
CA ASP A 59 -14.48 -9.65 -15.49
C ASP A 59 -13.94 -10.06 -14.10
N SER A 60 -13.59 -9.08 -13.27
CA SER A 60 -13.16 -9.30 -11.89
C SER A 60 -13.77 -8.25 -10.96
N PRO A 61 -15.07 -8.33 -10.69
CA PRO A 61 -15.82 -7.28 -9.99
C PRO A 61 -15.33 -7.01 -8.57
N GLY A 62 -14.57 -7.94 -7.97
CA GLY A 62 -13.96 -7.79 -6.65
C GLY A 62 -12.64 -6.99 -6.65
N HIS A 63 -12.25 -6.41 -7.79
CA HIS A 63 -11.00 -5.64 -7.92
C HIS A 63 -11.21 -4.31 -8.64
N VAL A 64 -10.39 -3.33 -8.25
CA VAL A 64 -10.20 -2.06 -8.93
C VAL A 64 -8.77 -1.98 -9.45
N VAL A 65 -8.62 -1.42 -10.65
CA VAL A 65 -7.34 -1.20 -11.32
C VAL A 65 -7.05 0.29 -11.37
N TYR A 66 -5.79 0.66 -11.07
CA TYR A 66 -5.21 1.97 -11.33
C TYR A 66 -4.05 1.77 -12.31
N ARG A 67 -3.98 2.52 -13.38
CA ARG A 67 -2.96 2.37 -14.41
C ARG A 67 -2.66 3.68 -15.13
N PRO A 68 -1.51 3.80 -15.79
CA PRO A 68 -1.30 4.87 -16.75
C PRO A 68 -2.42 4.92 -17.80
N ALA A 69 -2.93 6.11 -18.08
CA ALA A 69 -3.96 6.32 -19.11
C ALA A 69 -3.39 6.05 -20.52
N ASP A 70 -2.15 6.50 -20.77
CA ASP A 70 -1.44 6.20 -22.02
C ASP A 70 -0.66 4.88 -21.90
N LEU A 71 -1.24 3.81 -22.43
CA LEU A 71 -0.60 2.50 -22.51
C LEU A 71 0.33 2.32 -23.72
N ALA A 72 0.43 3.29 -24.63
CA ALA A 72 1.34 3.22 -25.76
C ALA A 72 2.82 3.30 -25.35
N ALA A 73 3.08 3.80 -24.14
CA ALA A 73 4.42 3.81 -23.57
C ALA A 73 4.96 2.39 -23.26
N PHE A 74 4.07 1.39 -23.09
CA PHE A 74 4.40 0.07 -22.57
C PHE A 74 4.23 -1.04 -23.64
N PRO A 75 5.18 -1.99 -23.72
CA PRO A 75 6.46 -2.07 -23.03
C PRO A 75 7.59 -1.29 -23.73
N ALA A 76 7.32 -0.56 -24.81
CA ALA A 76 8.33 -0.06 -25.72
C ALA A 76 9.27 1.01 -25.12
N ARG A 77 8.76 1.89 -24.24
CA ARG A 77 9.50 3.00 -23.63
C ARG A 77 9.67 2.86 -22.11
N ASP A 78 8.79 2.10 -21.48
CA ASP A 78 8.82 1.83 -20.05
C ASP A 78 8.25 0.44 -19.79
N THR A 79 8.52 -0.11 -18.62
CA THR A 79 7.92 -1.36 -18.14
C THR A 79 6.70 -1.08 -17.28
N LEU A 80 5.70 -1.97 -17.32
CA LEU A 80 4.47 -1.89 -16.53
C LEU A 80 4.41 -3.06 -15.51
N PRO A 81 5.19 -3.00 -14.42
CA PRO A 81 5.14 -4.00 -13.37
C PRO A 81 3.80 -4.00 -12.65
N LEU A 82 3.44 -5.14 -12.05
CA LEU A 82 2.23 -5.28 -11.24
C LEU A 82 2.52 -4.98 -9.77
N MET A 83 1.66 -4.19 -9.12
CA MET A 83 1.58 -4.08 -7.67
C MET A 83 0.17 -4.42 -7.21
N VAL A 84 0.03 -5.38 -6.30
CA VAL A 84 -1.25 -5.74 -5.67
C VAL A 84 -1.27 -5.21 -4.25
N TRP A 85 -2.37 -4.55 -3.87
CA TRP A 85 -2.53 -3.89 -2.58
C TRP A 85 -3.55 -4.57 -1.69
N GLY A 86 -3.13 -4.89 -0.46
CA GLY A 86 -3.98 -5.34 0.65
C GLY A 86 -4.43 -4.19 1.54
N ASN A 87 -5.74 -4.05 1.74
CA ASN A 87 -6.30 -2.96 2.55
C ASN A 87 -6.22 -3.23 4.05
N GLY A 88 -6.06 -2.17 4.85
CA GLY A 88 -6.19 -2.21 6.30
C GLY A 88 -7.58 -2.73 6.73
N GLY A 89 -7.64 -3.38 7.90
CA GLY A 89 -8.85 -4.06 8.37
C GLY A 89 -9.25 -5.27 7.53
N CYS A 90 -8.43 -5.69 6.55
CA CYS A 90 -8.79 -6.61 5.47
C CYS A 90 -10.09 -6.17 4.75
N ALA A 91 -10.28 -4.87 4.63
CA ALA A 91 -11.46 -4.32 3.96
C ALA A 91 -11.46 -4.69 2.48
N ILE A 92 -12.64 -5.03 1.95
CA ILE A 92 -12.83 -5.26 0.52
C ILE A 92 -12.97 -3.97 -0.28
N ASN A 93 -12.94 -2.79 0.37
CA ASN A 93 -13.05 -1.49 -0.26
C ASN A 93 -11.74 -0.70 -0.09
N SER A 94 -11.10 -0.36 -1.20
CA SER A 94 -9.83 0.39 -1.25
C SER A 94 -9.98 1.89 -1.40
N THR A 95 -11.19 2.45 -1.36
CA THR A 95 -11.44 3.88 -1.63
C THR A 95 -10.56 4.81 -0.79
N ARG A 96 -10.30 4.47 0.47
CA ARG A 96 -9.41 5.20 1.36
C ARG A 96 -8.01 5.36 0.80
N TYR A 97 -7.51 4.36 0.09
CA TYR A 97 -6.16 4.31 -0.45
C TYR A 97 -6.06 4.90 -1.86
N GLY A 98 -7.15 5.41 -2.43
CA GLY A 98 -7.22 5.86 -3.82
C GLY A 98 -6.12 6.84 -4.20
N GLY A 99 -5.82 7.84 -3.35
CA GLY A 99 -4.72 8.80 -3.57
C GLY A 99 -3.35 8.12 -3.60
N PHE A 100 -3.07 7.27 -2.61
CA PHE A 100 -1.84 6.48 -2.49
C PHE A 100 -1.64 5.57 -3.72
N LEU A 101 -2.66 4.82 -4.11
CA LEU A 101 -2.61 3.89 -5.25
C LEU A 101 -2.45 4.64 -6.59
N THR A 102 -3.11 5.80 -6.71
CA THR A 102 -2.96 6.68 -7.88
C THR A 102 -1.52 7.20 -7.99
N THR A 103 -0.91 7.62 -6.88
CA THR A 103 0.49 8.07 -6.90
C THR A 103 1.41 6.95 -7.36
N ILE A 104 1.27 5.73 -6.86
CA ILE A 104 2.09 4.60 -7.31
C ILE A 104 1.87 4.32 -8.80
N ALA A 105 0.62 4.25 -9.26
CA ALA A 105 0.30 3.99 -10.67
C ALA A 105 0.88 5.07 -11.59
N SER A 106 0.96 6.32 -11.13
CA SER A 106 1.54 7.43 -11.91
C SER A 106 3.04 7.27 -12.20
N HIS A 107 3.72 6.39 -11.47
CA HIS A 107 5.12 6.01 -11.76
C HIS A 107 5.26 4.86 -12.77
N GLY A 108 4.16 4.51 -13.47
CA GLY A 108 4.18 3.46 -14.51
C GLY A 108 4.03 2.07 -13.92
N PHE A 109 3.12 1.88 -13.01
CA PHE A 109 2.73 0.59 -12.46
C PHE A 109 1.27 0.28 -12.77
N LEU A 110 0.98 -1.00 -13.01
CA LEU A 110 -0.36 -1.53 -12.92
C LEU A 110 -0.63 -1.83 -11.45
N VAL A 111 -1.61 -1.16 -10.86
CA VAL A 111 -1.93 -1.31 -9.45
C VAL A 111 -3.31 -1.91 -9.31
N MET A 112 -3.43 -2.98 -8.52
CA MET A 112 -4.69 -3.63 -8.24
C MET A 112 -4.97 -3.65 -6.74
N ALA A 113 -6.22 -3.40 -6.37
CA ALA A 113 -6.68 -3.51 -5.00
C ALA A 113 -8.06 -4.17 -4.94
N THR A 114 -8.42 -4.75 -3.79
CA THR A 114 -9.77 -5.31 -3.61
C THR A 114 -10.82 -4.19 -3.65
N ALA A 115 -11.95 -4.48 -4.27
CA ALA A 115 -13.10 -3.60 -4.38
C ALA A 115 -14.37 -4.28 -3.86
N ALA A 116 -15.32 -3.49 -3.36
CA ALA A 116 -16.62 -4.00 -2.99
C ALA A 116 -17.40 -4.40 -4.25
N VAL A 117 -17.94 -5.62 -4.25
CA VAL A 117 -18.84 -6.08 -5.32
C VAL A 117 -20.23 -5.55 -5.04
N PRO A 118 -20.85 -4.77 -5.95
CA PRO A 118 -22.19 -4.27 -5.77
C PRO A 118 -23.20 -5.41 -5.52
N GLY A 119 -24.00 -5.27 -4.47
CA GLY A 119 -25.00 -6.27 -4.10
C GLY A 119 -24.47 -7.51 -3.37
N ALA A 120 -23.17 -7.66 -3.21
CA ALA A 120 -22.62 -8.73 -2.39
C ALA A 120 -22.66 -8.36 -0.89
N ALA A 121 -22.84 -9.37 -0.05
CA ALA A 121 -22.69 -9.19 1.39
C ALA A 121 -21.25 -8.75 1.69
N GLY A 122 -21.08 -7.87 2.69
CA GLY A 122 -19.76 -7.47 3.17
C GLY A 122 -18.92 -8.69 3.57
N GLY A 123 -17.61 -8.56 3.46
CA GLY A 123 -16.66 -9.62 3.79
C GLY A 123 -15.29 -9.06 4.13
N ARG A 124 -14.36 -9.96 4.40
CA ARG A 124 -12.94 -9.61 4.60
C ARG A 124 -12.12 -10.15 3.43
N ALA A 125 -11.18 -9.35 2.96
CA ALA A 125 -10.20 -9.82 2.00
C ALA A 125 -9.27 -10.85 2.65
N THR A 126 -8.81 -11.79 1.86
CA THR A 126 -7.86 -12.85 2.20
C THR A 126 -6.67 -12.79 1.25
N ALA A 127 -5.60 -13.53 1.52
CA ALA A 127 -4.49 -13.66 0.58
C ALA A 127 -4.94 -14.21 -0.79
N ASP A 128 -6.00 -15.03 -0.82
CA ASP A 128 -6.59 -15.52 -2.06
C ASP A 128 -7.19 -14.41 -2.94
N ASN A 129 -7.79 -13.37 -2.33
CA ASN A 129 -8.24 -12.21 -3.11
C ASN A 129 -7.06 -11.48 -3.76
N LEU A 130 -5.92 -11.36 -3.06
CA LEU A 130 -4.71 -10.77 -3.65
C LEU A 130 -4.11 -11.67 -4.73
N ARG A 131 -4.12 -12.99 -4.54
CA ARG A 131 -3.67 -13.96 -5.56
C ARG A 131 -4.51 -13.86 -6.84
N LYS A 132 -5.83 -13.76 -6.71
CA LYS A 132 -6.74 -13.56 -7.85
C LYS A 132 -6.43 -12.31 -8.66
N ALA A 133 -5.90 -11.26 -8.04
CA ALA A 133 -5.44 -10.08 -8.77
C ALA A 133 -4.21 -10.38 -9.63
N VAL A 134 -3.26 -11.21 -9.15
CA VAL A 134 -2.13 -11.68 -9.95
C VAL A 134 -2.61 -12.57 -11.11
N ASP A 135 -3.50 -13.52 -10.81
CA ASP A 135 -4.09 -14.43 -11.83
C ASP A 135 -4.84 -13.63 -12.91
N TRP A 136 -5.58 -12.60 -12.50
CA TRP A 136 -6.25 -11.69 -13.43
C TRP A 136 -5.25 -10.97 -14.34
N ALA A 137 -4.15 -10.44 -13.79
CA ALA A 137 -3.15 -9.73 -14.58
C ALA A 137 -2.50 -10.66 -15.62
N GLU A 138 -2.26 -11.92 -15.29
CA GLU A 138 -1.78 -12.93 -16.23
C GLU A 138 -2.78 -13.22 -17.35
N ALA A 139 -4.05 -13.36 -17.01
CA ALA A 139 -5.13 -13.58 -17.96
C ALA A 139 -5.32 -12.38 -18.88
N GLU A 140 -5.34 -11.17 -18.30
CA GLU A 140 -5.54 -9.91 -19.03
C GLU A 140 -4.39 -9.60 -19.97
N ASN A 141 -3.15 -9.93 -19.58
CA ASN A 141 -1.97 -9.77 -20.42
C ASN A 141 -1.99 -10.71 -21.66
N LYS A 142 -2.78 -11.78 -21.63
CA LYS A 142 -2.95 -12.73 -22.74
C LYS A 142 -4.25 -12.52 -23.51
N ARG A 143 -5.22 -11.80 -22.94
CA ARG A 143 -6.56 -11.65 -23.51
C ARG A 143 -6.51 -10.83 -24.81
N ALA A 144 -7.00 -11.43 -25.90
CA ALA A 144 -7.16 -10.72 -27.17
C ALA A 144 -8.13 -9.54 -27.02
N GLY A 145 -7.76 -8.38 -27.54
CA GLY A 145 -8.55 -7.15 -27.43
C GLY A 145 -8.43 -6.41 -26.09
N SER A 146 -7.67 -6.93 -25.13
CA SER A 146 -7.33 -6.18 -23.93
C SER A 146 -6.41 -5.00 -24.26
N PRO A 147 -6.64 -3.81 -23.71
CA PRO A 147 -5.67 -2.72 -23.82
C PRO A 147 -4.34 -3.03 -23.10
N LEU A 148 -4.33 -4.03 -22.22
CA LEU A 148 -3.16 -4.50 -21.47
C LEU A 148 -2.46 -5.70 -22.12
N ASN A 149 -3.00 -6.23 -23.23
CA ASN A 149 -2.43 -7.40 -23.89
C ASN A 149 -0.95 -7.18 -24.25
N GLY A 150 -0.08 -8.06 -23.76
CA GLY A 150 1.37 -8.01 -23.94
C GLY A 150 2.10 -6.83 -23.31
N LYS A 151 1.46 -6.10 -22.36
CA LYS A 151 2.03 -4.89 -21.76
C LYS A 151 2.50 -5.06 -20.32
N ILE A 152 1.91 -6.01 -19.58
CA ILE A 152 2.19 -6.20 -18.16
C ILE A 152 3.50 -6.99 -18.02
N ALA A 153 4.44 -6.45 -17.25
CA ALA A 153 5.69 -7.13 -16.89
C ALA A 153 5.43 -8.12 -15.74
N LEU A 154 5.00 -9.33 -16.08
CA LEU A 154 4.60 -10.37 -15.14
C LEU A 154 5.79 -11.04 -14.43
N ASP A 155 7.00 -10.76 -14.87
CA ASP A 155 8.26 -11.09 -14.21
C ASP A 155 8.68 -10.04 -13.17
N ARG A 156 7.78 -9.10 -12.82
CA ARG A 156 8.01 -7.96 -11.91
C ARG A 156 6.76 -7.66 -11.10
N VAL A 157 6.54 -8.44 -10.04
CA VAL A 157 5.32 -8.41 -9.23
C VAL A 157 5.66 -8.02 -7.80
N ALA A 158 4.94 -7.04 -7.26
CA ALA A 158 4.98 -6.69 -5.85
C ALA A 158 3.63 -6.93 -5.17
N ILE A 159 3.67 -7.40 -3.94
CA ILE A 159 2.51 -7.41 -3.05
C ILE A 159 2.79 -6.46 -1.90
N MET A 160 1.90 -5.50 -1.71
CA MET A 160 2.01 -4.55 -0.61
C MET A 160 0.70 -4.42 0.14
N GLY A 161 0.75 -4.01 1.40
CA GLY A 161 -0.47 -3.80 2.16
C GLY A 161 -0.25 -3.12 3.50
N GLN A 162 -1.33 -2.53 4.02
CA GLN A 162 -1.32 -1.81 5.27
C GLN A 162 -2.09 -2.60 6.35
N SER A 163 -1.59 -2.65 7.58
CA SER A 163 -2.25 -3.29 8.71
C SER A 163 -2.64 -4.74 8.39
N CYS A 164 -3.90 -5.11 8.42
CA CYS A 164 -4.37 -6.42 8.00
C CYS A 164 -3.89 -6.81 6.60
N GLY A 165 -3.89 -5.87 5.64
CA GLY A 165 -3.35 -6.09 4.30
C GLY A 165 -1.85 -6.41 4.30
N GLY A 166 -1.08 -5.89 5.26
CA GLY A 166 0.32 -6.24 5.43
C GLY A 166 0.51 -7.69 5.87
N PHE A 167 -0.36 -8.23 6.71
CA PHE A 167 -0.37 -9.66 7.04
C PHE A 167 -0.64 -10.52 5.79
N LEU A 168 -1.62 -10.10 4.95
CA LEU A 168 -1.92 -10.79 3.71
C LEU A 168 -0.74 -10.72 2.72
N SER A 169 0.02 -9.62 2.72
CA SER A 169 1.22 -9.47 1.89
C SER A 169 2.32 -10.45 2.32
N LEU A 170 2.54 -10.61 3.63
CA LEU A 170 3.45 -11.63 4.16
C LEU A 170 3.01 -13.05 3.79
N GLU A 171 1.70 -13.34 3.85
CA GLU A 171 1.14 -14.64 3.49
C GLU A 171 1.32 -14.93 2.00
N LEU A 172 1.01 -13.98 1.13
CA LEU A 172 1.14 -14.16 -0.32
C LEU A 172 2.59 -14.07 -0.81
N GLY A 173 3.49 -13.49 -0.03
CA GLY A 173 4.92 -13.38 -0.38
C GLY A 173 5.63 -14.71 -0.63
N ALA A 174 5.00 -15.84 -0.28
CA ALA A 174 5.45 -17.20 -0.63
C ALA A 174 5.09 -17.62 -2.07
N ASP A 175 4.21 -16.88 -2.76
CA ASP A 175 3.87 -17.17 -4.17
C ASP A 175 5.11 -16.92 -5.06
N PRO A 176 5.56 -17.88 -5.86
CA PRO A 176 6.81 -17.78 -6.62
C PRO A 176 6.82 -16.67 -7.68
N ARG A 177 5.66 -16.07 -7.97
CA ARG A 177 5.55 -14.95 -8.89
C ARG A 177 5.87 -13.60 -8.25
N VAL A 178 5.96 -13.54 -6.90
CA VAL A 178 6.16 -12.29 -6.15
C VAL A 178 7.63 -11.98 -6.02
N ASP A 179 8.09 -10.86 -6.58
CA ASP A 179 9.49 -10.45 -6.55
C ASP A 179 9.84 -9.61 -5.31
N THR A 180 8.89 -8.88 -4.76
CA THR A 180 9.11 -8.08 -3.54
C THR A 180 7.81 -7.85 -2.78
N ILE A 181 7.92 -7.65 -1.47
CA ILE A 181 6.78 -7.32 -0.62
C ILE A 181 6.98 -6.01 0.14
N GLY A 182 5.87 -5.32 0.39
CA GLY A 182 5.83 -4.12 1.23
C GLY A 182 4.78 -4.24 2.34
N VAL A 183 5.22 -4.10 3.57
CA VAL A 183 4.42 -4.26 4.78
C VAL A 183 4.35 -2.91 5.48
N PHE A 184 3.19 -2.29 5.43
CA PHE A 184 2.96 -0.95 5.98
C PHE A 184 2.15 -1.02 7.26
N ASN A 185 2.67 -0.44 8.35
CA ASN A 185 2.02 -0.43 9.67
C ASN A 185 1.52 -1.83 10.06
N SER A 186 2.41 -2.83 9.91
CA SER A 186 2.07 -4.24 10.08
C SER A 186 3.32 -5.07 10.37
N GLY A 187 3.14 -6.35 10.61
CA GLY A 187 4.21 -7.32 10.87
C GLY A 187 3.64 -8.72 11.02
N LEU A 188 4.39 -9.65 11.58
CA LEU A 188 3.88 -10.99 11.89
C LEU A 188 2.73 -10.97 12.90
N GLN A 189 1.76 -11.83 12.70
CA GLN A 189 0.77 -12.14 13.74
C GLN A 189 1.32 -13.22 14.68
N GLY A 190 1.43 -12.87 15.96
CA GLY A 190 2.00 -13.79 16.95
C GLY A 190 3.43 -14.20 16.63
N ASN A 191 3.81 -15.43 16.93
CA ASN A 191 5.16 -15.96 16.78
C ASN A 191 5.33 -16.85 15.53
N ASN A 192 4.49 -16.70 14.51
CA ASN A 192 4.54 -17.55 13.32
C ASN A 192 5.68 -17.14 12.36
N THR A 193 6.92 -17.37 12.78
CA THR A 193 8.11 -17.08 11.96
C THR A 193 8.27 -18.04 10.76
N ALA A 194 7.58 -19.19 10.76
CA ALA A 194 7.64 -20.13 9.65
C ALA A 194 7.20 -19.51 8.32
N GLN A 195 6.25 -18.55 8.35
CA GLN A 195 5.82 -17.80 7.19
C GLN A 195 6.97 -17.03 6.51
N LEU A 196 7.94 -16.52 7.30
CA LEU A 196 9.06 -15.75 6.77
C LEU A 196 10.08 -16.61 6.00
N THR A 197 10.13 -17.92 6.28
CA THR A 197 11.06 -18.83 5.61
C THR A 197 10.65 -19.13 4.16
N ALA A 198 9.39 -18.90 3.81
CA ALA A 198 8.84 -19.06 2.47
C ALA A 198 9.00 -17.81 1.60
N LEU A 199 9.36 -16.68 2.18
CA LEU A 199 9.66 -15.47 1.43
C LEU A 199 10.96 -15.63 0.64
N HIS A 200 11.04 -15.01 -0.54
CA HIS A 200 12.20 -15.17 -1.43
C HIS A 200 12.67 -13.86 -2.09
N GLY A 201 11.93 -12.76 -1.96
CA GLY A 201 12.30 -11.46 -2.48
C GLY A 201 12.62 -10.42 -1.39
N PRO A 202 13.12 -9.23 -1.78
CA PRO A 202 13.34 -8.11 -0.87
C PRO A 202 12.09 -7.68 -0.12
N VAL A 203 12.26 -7.28 1.14
CA VAL A 203 11.16 -6.92 2.04
C VAL A 203 11.29 -5.47 2.51
N LEU A 204 10.21 -4.71 2.34
CA LEU A 204 10.06 -3.36 2.89
C LEU A 204 9.12 -3.41 4.10
N LEU A 205 9.57 -2.93 5.25
CA LEU A 205 8.78 -2.79 6.47
C LEU A 205 8.75 -1.31 6.86
N ILE A 206 7.57 -0.67 6.75
CA ILE A 206 7.39 0.76 7.04
C ILE A 206 6.28 0.96 8.05
N ASN A 207 6.57 1.71 9.10
CA ASN A 207 5.65 1.91 10.21
C ASN A 207 5.63 3.35 10.71
N GLY A 208 4.55 3.69 11.43
CA GLY A 208 4.63 4.75 12.41
C GLY A 208 5.56 4.33 13.55
N HIS A 209 5.87 5.28 14.43
CA HIS A 209 6.71 5.02 15.58
C HIS A 209 5.86 4.82 16.85
N GLU A 210 6.05 5.65 17.88
CA GLU A 210 5.42 5.53 19.20
C GLU A 210 3.88 5.46 19.20
N ARG A 211 3.26 5.90 18.13
CA ARG A 211 1.79 5.95 17.97
C ARG A 211 1.23 4.82 17.10
N ASP A 212 2.10 3.95 16.58
CA ASP A 212 1.70 2.77 15.81
C ASP A 212 1.78 1.51 16.68
N PHE A 213 0.62 0.98 17.04
CA PHE A 213 0.51 -0.20 17.90
C PHE A 213 1.07 -1.49 17.26
N LEU A 214 1.37 -1.50 15.98
CA LEU A 214 2.04 -2.62 15.29
C LEU A 214 3.54 -2.41 15.07
N MET A 215 4.12 -1.29 15.52
CA MET A 215 5.54 -1.03 15.40
C MET A 215 6.40 -2.16 15.98
N ALA A 216 6.07 -2.63 17.18
CA ALA A 216 6.80 -3.72 17.83
C ALA A 216 6.73 -5.03 17.04
N SER A 217 5.54 -5.36 16.48
CA SER A 217 5.37 -6.53 15.61
C SER A 217 6.19 -6.43 14.32
N SER A 218 6.21 -5.25 13.72
CA SER A 218 7.03 -5.00 12.54
C SER A 218 8.53 -5.11 12.82
N LYS A 219 8.99 -4.55 13.94
CA LYS A 219 10.39 -4.67 14.35
C LYS A 219 10.77 -6.12 14.60
N ALA A 220 9.91 -6.89 15.27
CA ALA A 220 10.12 -8.32 15.47
C ALA A 220 10.15 -9.11 14.16
N THR A 221 9.32 -8.71 13.19
CA THR A 221 9.36 -9.27 11.82
C THR A 221 10.70 -9.00 11.14
N PHE A 222 11.17 -7.75 11.21
CA PHE A 222 12.49 -7.38 10.69
C PHE A 222 13.59 -8.22 11.35
N ASP A 223 13.57 -8.35 12.67
CA ASP A 223 14.59 -9.10 13.41
C ASP A 223 14.62 -10.58 13.03
N ALA A 224 13.45 -11.17 12.76
CA ALA A 224 13.30 -12.57 12.40
C ALA A 224 13.65 -12.89 10.93
N ILE A 225 13.73 -11.90 10.03
CA ILE A 225 14.17 -12.09 8.65
C ILE A 225 15.68 -12.09 8.58
N ASP A 226 16.32 -13.25 8.37
CA ASP A 226 17.78 -13.38 8.37
C ASP A 226 18.40 -13.42 6.98
N LYS A 227 17.70 -13.93 5.98
CA LYS A 227 18.27 -14.30 4.68
C LYS A 227 17.98 -13.35 3.54
N LEU A 228 16.99 -12.46 3.70
CA LEU A 228 16.53 -11.60 2.62
C LEU A 228 17.02 -10.16 2.75
N PRO A 229 17.23 -9.47 1.63
CA PRO A 229 17.38 -8.02 1.62
C PRO A 229 16.16 -7.38 2.28
N THR A 230 16.35 -6.62 3.34
CA THR A 230 15.23 -6.07 4.10
C THR A 230 15.53 -4.65 4.56
N PHE A 231 14.58 -3.74 4.35
CA PHE A 231 14.58 -2.39 4.91
C PHE A 231 13.48 -2.25 5.95
N TYR A 232 13.80 -1.67 7.07
CA TYR A 232 12.88 -1.26 8.12
C TYR A 232 12.93 0.24 8.31
N GLY A 233 11.79 0.89 8.42
CA GLY A 233 11.67 2.29 8.78
C GLY A 233 10.49 2.55 9.70
N ALA A 234 10.72 3.33 10.76
CA ALA A 234 9.70 3.81 11.68
C ALA A 234 9.72 5.34 11.73
N ARG A 235 8.60 6.00 11.40
CA ARG A 235 8.46 7.45 11.27
C ARG A 235 7.98 8.04 12.59
N HIS A 236 8.78 8.89 13.22
CA HIS A 236 8.42 9.63 14.42
C HIS A 236 7.16 10.48 14.20
N GLY A 237 6.28 10.52 15.20
CA GLY A 237 5.01 11.25 15.15
C GLY A 237 3.93 10.62 14.28
N ALA A 238 4.25 9.58 13.50
CA ALA A 238 3.26 8.89 12.70
C ALA A 238 2.56 7.78 13.52
N GLY A 239 1.23 7.68 13.34
CA GLY A 239 0.41 6.63 13.92
C GLY A 239 0.17 5.48 12.94
N HIS A 240 -0.80 4.63 13.26
CA HIS A 240 -1.10 3.39 12.53
C HIS A 240 -1.55 3.59 11.08
N THR A 241 -2.10 4.73 10.73
CA THR A 241 -2.49 5.04 9.34
C THR A 241 -1.48 5.94 8.63
N ALA A 242 -0.53 6.47 9.40
CA ALA A 242 0.55 7.33 8.89
C ALA A 242 0.04 8.39 7.89
N THR A 243 0.58 8.41 6.68
CA THR A 243 0.22 9.42 5.68
C THR A 243 -0.69 8.91 4.56
N VAL A 244 -1.25 7.68 4.67
CA VAL A 244 -2.12 7.15 3.59
C VAL A 244 -3.36 8.01 3.33
N ASP A 245 -3.84 8.75 4.33
CA ASP A 245 -4.97 9.69 4.24
C ASP A 245 -4.56 11.10 3.77
N HIS A 246 -3.26 11.37 3.66
CA HIS A 246 -2.79 12.64 3.11
C HIS A 246 -3.01 12.70 1.59
N PRO A 247 -3.04 13.91 0.99
CA PRO A 247 -3.14 14.04 -0.46
C PRO A 247 -2.11 13.17 -1.20
N GLY A 248 -2.59 12.31 -2.08
CA GLY A 248 -1.74 11.36 -2.82
C GLY A 248 -1.09 10.27 -1.98
N GLY A 249 -1.44 10.10 -0.70
CA GLY A 249 -0.80 9.16 0.21
C GLY A 249 0.48 9.67 0.88
N GLY A 250 0.86 10.93 0.64
CA GLY A 250 1.97 11.61 1.31
C GLY A 250 3.29 10.86 1.24
N GLU A 251 4.02 10.89 2.36
CA GLU A 251 5.36 10.28 2.49
C GLU A 251 5.35 8.76 2.26
N TRP A 252 4.28 8.06 2.68
CA TRP A 252 4.15 6.61 2.44
C TRP A 252 4.09 6.26 0.96
N ALA A 253 3.42 7.09 0.14
CA ALA A 253 3.41 6.90 -1.31
C ALA A 253 4.78 7.14 -1.93
N ASN A 254 5.55 8.10 -1.42
CA ASN A 254 6.93 8.33 -1.85
C ASN A 254 7.82 7.12 -1.54
N VAL A 255 7.73 6.58 -0.32
CA VAL A 255 8.50 5.40 0.09
C VAL A 255 8.12 4.20 -0.77
N ALA A 256 6.82 3.90 -0.93
CA ALA A 256 6.35 2.80 -1.75
C ALA A 256 6.78 2.93 -3.21
N SER A 257 6.60 4.10 -3.81
CA SER A 257 6.96 4.35 -5.21
C SER A 257 8.45 4.22 -5.47
N ASN A 258 9.29 4.74 -4.56
CA ASN A 258 10.74 4.61 -4.71
C ASN A 258 11.21 3.16 -4.52
N TRP A 259 10.63 2.41 -3.56
CA TRP A 259 10.93 0.99 -3.39
C TRP A 259 10.60 0.20 -4.66
N LEU A 260 9.38 0.38 -5.19
CA LEU A 260 8.92 -0.30 -6.40
C LEU A 260 9.76 0.07 -7.64
N ARG A 261 10.10 1.34 -7.82
CA ARG A 261 10.97 1.79 -8.91
C ARG A 261 12.35 1.16 -8.80
N TRP A 262 12.91 1.08 -7.60
CA TRP A 262 14.17 0.41 -7.38
C TRP A 262 14.08 -1.08 -7.67
N GLN A 263 13.20 -1.79 -6.97
CA GLN A 263 13.15 -3.26 -7.02
C GLN A 263 12.65 -3.81 -8.36
N LEU A 264 11.66 -3.14 -8.97
CA LEU A 264 11.00 -3.67 -10.16
C LEU A 264 11.44 -3.01 -11.47
N LYS A 265 12.04 -1.81 -11.41
CA LYS A 265 12.52 -1.09 -12.60
C LYS A 265 14.03 -0.83 -12.58
N GLY A 266 14.73 -1.20 -11.52
CA GLY A 266 16.18 -1.01 -11.39
C GLY A 266 16.61 0.46 -11.27
N ASP A 267 15.71 1.35 -10.82
CA ASP A 267 15.98 2.79 -10.69
C ASP A 267 16.95 3.08 -9.56
N LYS A 268 18.19 3.36 -9.91
CA LYS A 268 19.28 3.66 -8.96
C LYS A 268 19.09 5.00 -8.22
N GLN A 269 18.33 5.95 -8.75
CA GLN A 269 18.03 7.19 -8.02
C GLN A 269 16.99 6.91 -6.91
N ALA A 270 15.99 6.09 -7.21
CA ALA A 270 15.03 5.62 -6.21
C ALA A 270 15.71 4.81 -5.09
N ALA A 271 16.72 4.01 -5.41
CA ALA A 271 17.51 3.25 -4.45
C ALA A 271 18.17 4.11 -3.37
N LYS A 272 18.56 5.35 -3.68
CA LYS A 272 19.18 6.28 -2.73
C LYS A 272 18.29 6.63 -1.52
N MET A 273 17.01 6.30 -1.59
CA MET A 273 16.14 6.45 -0.42
C MET A 273 16.47 5.41 0.66
N PHE A 274 17.04 4.26 0.30
CA PHE A 274 17.16 3.07 1.17
C PHE A 274 18.59 2.60 1.38
N VAL A 275 19.50 2.90 0.46
CA VAL A 275 20.89 2.39 0.51
C VAL A 275 21.93 3.47 0.26
N GLY A 276 23.17 3.16 0.67
CA GLY A 276 24.32 4.06 0.56
C GLY A 276 24.49 4.94 1.80
N LYS A 277 25.68 5.55 1.92
CA LYS A 277 26.03 6.40 3.06
C LYS A 277 25.15 7.64 3.22
N ASP A 278 24.57 8.11 2.11
CA ASP A 278 23.70 9.29 2.04
C ASP A 278 22.24 8.87 1.80
N CYS A 279 21.85 7.68 2.26
CA CYS A 279 20.47 7.19 2.20
C CYS A 279 19.53 8.23 2.81
N SER A 280 18.55 8.71 2.02
CA SER A 280 17.73 9.85 2.44
C SER A 280 16.80 9.55 3.62
N LEU A 281 16.34 8.32 3.80
CA LEU A 281 15.63 7.91 5.03
C LEU A 281 16.58 7.70 6.18
N CYS A 282 17.79 7.14 5.94
CA CYS A 282 18.75 6.84 6.99
C CYS A 282 19.34 8.10 7.65
N THR A 283 19.41 9.19 6.92
CA THR A 283 19.93 10.48 7.42
C THR A 283 18.84 11.45 7.86
N ASN A 284 17.57 11.07 7.70
CA ASN A 284 16.43 11.90 8.09
C ASN A 284 16.16 11.72 9.60
N PRO A 285 16.28 12.78 10.42
CA PRO A 285 16.11 12.69 11.87
C PRO A 285 14.68 12.30 12.31
N ASN A 286 13.73 12.31 11.41
CA ASN A 286 12.36 11.89 11.69
C ASN A 286 12.13 10.38 11.51
N TRP A 287 13.18 9.61 11.18
CA TRP A 287 13.06 8.19 10.92
C TRP A 287 14.07 7.38 11.73
N ASP A 288 13.61 6.32 12.35
CA ASP A 288 14.48 5.23 12.79
C ASP A 288 14.51 4.19 11.67
N THR A 289 15.71 3.86 11.20
CA THR A 289 15.89 2.92 10.09
C THR A 289 16.86 1.82 10.43
N ALA A 290 16.66 0.67 9.80
CA ALA A 290 17.60 -0.44 9.81
C ALA A 290 17.52 -1.20 8.47
N SER A 291 18.62 -1.81 8.07
CA SER A 291 18.64 -2.62 6.86
C SER A 291 19.47 -3.89 7.04
N LYS A 292 19.14 -4.91 6.26
CA LYS A 292 19.86 -6.16 6.17
C LYS A 292 20.06 -6.50 4.71
N ARG A 293 21.26 -6.88 4.28
CA ARG A 293 21.60 -7.39 2.94
C ARG A 293 21.11 -6.53 1.76
N LEU A 294 20.90 -5.24 1.98
CA LEU A 294 20.64 -4.25 0.92
C LEU A 294 21.96 -3.61 0.49
N GLU A 295 22.28 -3.68 -0.80
CA GLU A 295 23.51 -3.13 -1.40
C GLU A 295 23.15 -2.11 -2.49
#